data_e75f7880ecacd96209a3add698338184
#
_entry.id   e75f7880ecacd96209a3add698338184
#
_cell.length_a   1.000
_cell.length_b   1.000
_cell.length_c   1.000
_cell.angle_alpha   90.00
_cell.angle_beta   90.00
_cell.angle_gamma   90.00
#
_symmetry.space_group_name_H-M   'P 1'
#
loop_
_entity.id
_entity.type
_entity.pdbx_description
1 polymer ?
#
loop_
_entity_poly.entity_id
_entity_poly.type
_entity_poly.pdbx_seq_one_letter_code
_entity_poly.pdbx_strand_id
1 'polypeptide(L)'
;LDHMRELAEETSGELLNIGRSFSSIFDSARNGLDTVITVPIFYTLHERQALLDAALLAGFRPQLISDAAAAATSYAHSRTFAKPERHIFYDAGSGSVRATLVEMGPSTDSTRSGANRVTVLDAAWDRLAGGLAMDLVVRDMMADAFDKANPSEPSVRQNARAMARLLREANKIKHVLSANPAASASIESLAND
;
A
#
# COMPACT_ATOMS: atom_id res chain seq x y z
N LEU A 1 -4.31 7.26 10.42
CA LEU A 1 -4.94 8.47 9.84
C LEU A 1 -4.71 9.71 10.72
N ASP A 2 -4.75 9.60 12.06
CA ASP A 2 -4.50 10.74 12.97
C ASP A 2 -3.12 11.38 12.74
N HIS A 3 -2.07 10.57 12.57
CA HIS A 3 -0.74 11.08 12.25
C HIS A 3 -0.67 11.79 10.89
N MET A 4 -1.42 11.31 9.88
CA MET A 4 -1.53 11.99 8.58
C MET A 4 -2.25 13.33 8.70
N ARG A 5 -3.22 13.43 9.60
CA ARG A 5 -3.90 14.69 9.91
C ARG A 5 -2.94 15.69 10.55
N GLU A 6 -2.17 15.27 11.56
CA GLU A 6 -1.17 16.12 12.23
C GLU A 6 -0.17 16.69 11.23
N LEU A 7 0.35 15.86 10.30
CA LEU A 7 1.24 16.31 9.23
C LEU A 7 0.58 17.31 8.27
N ALA A 8 -0.72 17.10 7.96
CA ALA A 8 -1.45 18.01 7.08
C ALA A 8 -1.71 19.36 7.78
N GLU A 9 -2.04 19.36 9.08
CA GLU A 9 -2.21 20.57 9.89
C GLU A 9 -0.89 21.35 10.02
N GLU A 10 0.22 20.65 10.27
CA GLU A 10 1.56 21.26 10.35
C GLU A 10 1.99 21.90 9.03
N THR A 11 1.66 21.27 7.90
CA THR A 11 2.04 21.74 6.56
C THR A 11 1.16 22.89 6.08
N SER A 12 -0.13 22.90 6.41
CA SER A 12 -1.10 23.92 5.99
C SER A 12 -1.11 25.16 6.90
N GLY A 13 -0.61 25.04 8.13
CA GLY A 13 -0.67 26.08 9.15
C GLY A 13 -2.09 26.31 9.70
N GLU A 14 -3.06 25.49 9.33
CA GLU A 14 -4.43 25.53 9.82
C GLU A 14 -4.63 24.51 10.94
N LEU A 15 -4.99 25.02 12.13
CA LEU A 15 -5.44 24.19 13.25
C LEU A 15 -6.86 23.68 12.96
N LEU A 16 -6.98 22.41 12.62
CA LEU A 16 -8.26 21.73 12.53
C LEU A 16 -8.82 21.49 13.94
N ASN A 17 -9.61 22.44 14.44
CA ASN A 17 -10.22 22.38 15.77
C ASN A 17 -11.36 21.35 15.78
N ILE A 18 -11.02 20.06 15.91
CA ILE A 18 -11.99 18.97 15.96
C ILE A 18 -12.16 18.54 17.40
N GLY A 19 -13.18 19.11 18.06
CA GLY A 19 -13.63 18.67 19.39
C GLY A 19 -14.07 17.20 19.37
N ARG A 20 -13.64 16.45 20.38
CA ARG A 20 -13.91 15.01 20.57
C ARG A 20 -15.35 14.70 20.99
N SER A 21 -16.38 15.16 20.26
CA SER A 21 -17.78 14.86 20.55
C SER A 21 -18.44 14.16 19.35
N PHE A 22 -19.45 13.34 19.58
CA PHE A 22 -20.21 12.65 18.53
C PHE A 22 -20.84 13.64 17.51
N SER A 23 -21.07 14.89 17.91
CA SER A 23 -21.44 16.01 17.03
C SER A 23 -20.32 16.37 16.04
N SER A 24 -19.05 16.06 16.34
CA SER A 24 -17.91 16.41 15.51
C SER A 24 -17.81 15.58 14.21
N ILE A 25 -18.47 14.42 14.13
CA ILE A 25 -18.54 13.65 12.88
C ILE A 25 -19.33 14.43 11.82
N PHE A 26 -20.40 15.10 12.21
CA PHE A 26 -21.20 15.96 11.32
C PHE A 26 -20.50 17.30 11.02
N ASP A 27 -19.69 17.81 11.95
CA ASP A 27 -18.88 19.00 11.76
C ASP A 27 -17.65 18.72 10.87
N SER A 28 -17.05 17.55 10.97
CA SER A 28 -15.97 17.09 10.07
C SER A 28 -16.46 16.96 8.63
N ALA A 29 -17.71 16.53 8.42
CA ALA A 29 -18.31 16.50 7.09
C ALA A 29 -18.51 17.92 6.50
N ARG A 30 -18.54 18.96 7.34
CA ARG A 30 -18.71 20.37 6.91
C ARG A 30 -17.39 21.16 6.88
N ASN A 31 -16.48 20.91 7.83
CA ASN A 31 -15.26 21.68 8.07
C ASN A 31 -13.97 20.84 7.93
N GLY A 32 -14.07 19.56 7.52
CA GLY A 32 -12.93 18.68 7.36
C GLY A 32 -12.04 19.07 6.17
N LEU A 33 -10.78 18.62 6.21
CA LEU A 33 -9.81 18.82 5.13
C LEU A 33 -10.22 17.99 3.90
N ASP A 34 -10.39 18.65 2.76
CA ASP A 34 -10.62 17.97 1.48
C ASP A 34 -9.42 17.10 1.12
N THR A 35 -9.65 15.79 1.00
CA THR A 35 -8.57 14.82 0.85
C THR A 35 -8.94 13.79 -0.22
N VAL A 36 -7.98 13.48 -1.09
CA VAL A 36 -8.08 12.37 -2.03
C VAL A 36 -7.23 11.21 -1.50
N ILE A 37 -7.87 10.07 -1.25
CA ILE A 37 -7.20 8.86 -0.73
C ILE A 37 -7.18 7.80 -1.83
N THR A 38 -5.98 7.29 -2.12
CA THR A 38 -5.82 6.18 -3.06
C THR A 38 -6.20 4.86 -2.41
N VAL A 39 -6.89 4.01 -3.15
CA VAL A 39 -7.26 2.66 -2.72
C VAL A 39 -6.88 1.64 -3.78
N PRO A 40 -6.47 0.42 -3.37
CA PRO A 40 -6.28 -0.66 -4.31
C PRO A 40 -7.56 -0.94 -5.12
N ILE A 41 -7.41 -1.23 -6.40
CA ILE A 41 -8.56 -1.44 -7.29
C ILE A 41 -9.44 -2.62 -6.83
N PHE A 42 -8.85 -3.61 -6.14
CA PHE A 42 -9.53 -4.79 -5.62
C PHE A 42 -10.28 -4.57 -4.30
N TYR A 43 -10.23 -3.37 -3.71
CA TYR A 43 -11.03 -3.09 -2.51
C TYR A 43 -12.51 -3.27 -2.80
N THR A 44 -13.15 -4.11 -2.01
CA THR A 44 -14.60 -4.30 -2.01
C THR A 44 -15.32 -3.03 -1.57
N LEU A 45 -16.62 -2.97 -1.81
CA LEU A 45 -17.45 -1.85 -1.35
C LEU A 45 -17.34 -1.67 0.17
N HIS A 46 -17.31 -2.76 0.94
CA HIS A 46 -17.18 -2.70 2.40
C HIS A 46 -15.82 -2.16 2.85
N GLU A 47 -14.72 -2.59 2.21
CA GLU A 47 -13.37 -2.07 2.51
C GLU A 47 -13.27 -0.58 2.17
N ARG A 48 -13.88 -0.13 1.07
CA ARG A 48 -13.94 1.29 0.68
C ARG A 48 -14.77 2.11 1.69
N GLN A 49 -15.93 1.61 2.10
CA GLN A 49 -16.78 2.28 3.07
C GLN A 49 -16.07 2.40 4.43
N ALA A 50 -15.45 1.31 4.91
CA ALA A 50 -14.70 1.33 6.16
C ALA A 50 -13.55 2.37 6.15
N LEU A 51 -12.88 2.53 5.00
CA LEU A 51 -11.84 3.56 4.85
C LEU A 51 -12.43 4.97 4.87
N LEU A 52 -13.57 5.18 4.18
CA LEU A 52 -14.29 6.47 4.22
C LEU A 52 -14.70 6.83 5.64
N ASP A 53 -15.29 5.89 6.37
CA ASP A 53 -15.73 6.10 7.76
C ASP A 53 -14.54 6.42 8.67
N ALA A 54 -13.41 5.69 8.52
CA ALA A 54 -12.20 5.95 9.28
C ALA A 54 -11.60 7.33 8.96
N ALA A 55 -11.63 7.76 7.71
CA ALA A 55 -11.14 9.07 7.29
C ALA A 55 -12.03 10.20 7.82
N LEU A 56 -13.36 10.02 7.79
CA LEU A 56 -14.31 10.97 8.38
C LEU A 56 -14.12 11.11 9.90
N LEU A 57 -13.92 9.98 10.61
CA LEU A 57 -13.63 9.97 12.03
C LEU A 57 -12.31 10.70 12.38
N ALA A 58 -11.33 10.63 11.47
CA ALA A 58 -10.06 11.34 11.59
C ALA A 58 -10.16 12.83 11.17
N GLY A 59 -11.34 13.31 10.75
CA GLY A 59 -11.58 14.71 10.41
C GLY A 59 -11.28 15.10 8.97
N PHE A 60 -11.15 14.13 8.06
CA PHE A 60 -11.02 14.40 6.62
C PHE A 60 -12.39 14.45 5.92
N ARG A 61 -12.44 15.08 4.74
CA ARG A 61 -13.52 14.93 3.76
C ARG A 61 -12.99 14.11 2.57
N PRO A 62 -13.03 12.77 2.66
CA PRO A 62 -12.33 11.93 1.73
C PRO A 62 -13.07 11.76 0.40
N GLN A 63 -12.31 11.74 -0.69
CA GLN A 63 -12.71 11.18 -1.97
C GLN A 63 -11.78 10.01 -2.28
N LEU A 64 -12.31 8.90 -2.75
CA LEU A 64 -11.50 7.73 -3.11
C LEU A 64 -11.22 7.71 -4.62
N ILE A 65 -9.96 7.43 -4.94
CA ILE A 65 -9.52 7.15 -6.31
C ILE A 65 -8.74 5.83 -6.32
N SER A 66 -8.78 5.06 -7.40
CA SER A 66 -7.91 3.89 -7.49
C SER A 66 -6.45 4.33 -7.60
N ASP A 67 -5.56 3.60 -6.96
CA ASP A 67 -4.12 3.83 -7.00
C ASP A 67 -3.55 3.86 -8.42
N ALA A 68 -4.02 2.93 -9.29
CA ALA A 68 -3.63 2.91 -10.69
C ALA A 68 -4.12 4.16 -11.45
N ALA A 69 -5.33 4.66 -11.18
CA ALA A 69 -5.81 5.90 -11.78
C ALA A 69 -4.99 7.11 -11.32
N ALA A 70 -4.60 7.16 -10.05
CA ALA A 70 -3.74 8.21 -9.51
C ALA A 70 -2.33 8.17 -10.16
N ALA A 71 -1.72 6.98 -10.25
CA ALA A 71 -0.44 6.78 -10.92
C ALA A 71 -0.50 7.18 -12.41
N ALA A 72 -1.54 6.76 -13.12
CA ALA A 72 -1.76 7.10 -14.53
C ALA A 72 -1.98 8.60 -14.73
N THR A 73 -2.70 9.26 -13.82
CA THR A 73 -2.91 10.71 -13.86
C THR A 73 -1.59 11.45 -13.67
N SER A 74 -0.79 11.04 -12.70
CA SER A 74 0.56 11.59 -12.48
C SER A 74 1.46 11.40 -13.70
N TYR A 75 1.45 10.21 -14.29
CA TYR A 75 2.20 9.91 -15.51
C TYR A 75 1.74 10.76 -16.69
N ALA A 76 0.43 10.91 -16.87
CA ALA A 76 -0.16 11.69 -17.97
C ALA A 76 0.06 13.20 -17.80
N HIS A 77 0.20 13.70 -16.57
CA HIS A 77 0.37 15.13 -16.28
C HIS A 77 1.60 15.74 -16.96
N SER A 78 2.68 14.99 -17.06
CA SER A 78 3.96 15.45 -17.67
C SER A 78 4.06 15.13 -19.18
N ARG A 79 2.98 14.68 -19.82
CA ARG A 79 2.98 14.20 -21.21
C ARG A 79 1.86 14.80 -22.02
N THR A 80 2.07 14.84 -23.34
CA THR A 80 1.04 15.20 -24.32
C THR A 80 0.80 14.00 -25.21
N PHE A 81 -0.47 13.62 -25.36
CA PHE A 81 -0.90 12.52 -26.23
C PHE A 81 -1.59 13.07 -27.47
N ALA A 82 -1.05 12.74 -28.64
CA ALA A 82 -1.67 13.11 -29.91
C ALA A 82 -2.90 12.27 -30.24
N LYS A 83 -2.96 11.06 -29.73
CA LYS A 83 -4.03 10.06 -29.89
C LYS A 83 -4.14 9.22 -28.61
N PRO A 84 -5.27 8.49 -28.39
CA PRO A 84 -5.38 7.56 -27.28
C PRO A 84 -4.29 6.45 -27.36
N GLU A 85 -3.63 6.22 -26.23
CA GLU A 85 -2.62 5.19 -26.04
C GLU A 85 -2.98 4.33 -24.85
N ARG A 86 -2.69 3.03 -24.93
CA ARG A 86 -2.94 2.06 -23.86
C ARG A 86 -1.64 1.68 -23.18
N HIS A 87 -1.65 1.74 -21.87
CA HIS A 87 -0.52 1.44 -21.02
C HIS A 87 -0.92 0.43 -19.94
N ILE A 88 0.00 -0.42 -19.54
CA ILE A 88 -0.16 -1.29 -18.37
C ILE A 88 0.65 -0.70 -17.24
N PHE A 89 -0.02 -0.40 -16.14
CA PHE A 89 0.60 -0.05 -14.87
C PHE A 89 0.76 -1.34 -14.07
N TYR A 90 2.01 -1.79 -13.94
CA TYR A 90 2.36 -2.95 -13.14
C TYR A 90 2.93 -2.50 -11.80
N ASP A 91 2.25 -2.86 -10.73
CA ASP A 91 2.60 -2.51 -9.35
C ASP A 91 2.84 -3.80 -8.55
N ALA A 92 4.11 -4.06 -8.21
CA ALA A 92 4.53 -5.15 -7.34
C ALA A 92 4.90 -4.59 -5.96
N GLY A 93 3.90 -4.45 -5.11
CA GLY A 93 4.04 -3.94 -3.75
C GLY A 93 4.42 -5.01 -2.73
N SER A 94 4.40 -4.63 -1.46
CA SER A 94 4.64 -5.57 -0.36
C SER A 94 3.50 -6.58 -0.19
N GLY A 95 2.25 -6.13 -0.20
CA GLY A 95 1.07 -6.94 0.13
C GLY A 95 0.28 -7.46 -1.06
N SER A 96 0.62 -7.06 -2.28
CA SER A 96 -0.08 -7.51 -3.49
C SER A 96 0.71 -7.17 -4.75
N VAL A 97 0.39 -7.85 -5.85
CA VAL A 97 0.81 -7.50 -7.20
C VAL A 97 -0.42 -7.14 -8.01
N ARG A 98 -0.32 -6.10 -8.84
CA ARG A 98 -1.42 -5.59 -9.67
C ARG A 98 -0.92 -5.24 -11.07
N ALA A 99 -1.75 -5.48 -12.06
CA ALA A 99 -1.56 -5.01 -13.42
C ALA A 99 -2.85 -4.32 -13.86
N THR A 100 -2.79 -3.05 -14.23
CA THR A 100 -3.95 -2.25 -14.60
C THR A 100 -3.77 -1.71 -16.01
N LEU A 101 -4.72 -2.02 -16.90
CA LEU A 101 -4.76 -1.48 -18.25
C LEU A 101 -5.47 -0.12 -18.24
N VAL A 102 -4.76 0.90 -18.69
CA VAL A 102 -5.23 2.28 -18.71
C VAL A 102 -5.12 2.84 -20.12
N GLU A 103 -6.15 3.52 -20.59
CA GLU A 103 -6.11 4.33 -21.80
C GLU A 103 -5.93 5.80 -21.42
N MET A 104 -4.93 6.44 -22.02
CA MET A 104 -4.64 7.86 -21.86
C MET A 104 -4.66 8.54 -23.22
N GLY A 105 -5.19 9.76 -23.28
CA GLY A 105 -5.28 10.50 -24.53
C GLY A 105 -5.76 11.94 -24.31
N PRO A 106 -5.89 12.72 -25.38
CA PRO A 106 -6.42 14.07 -25.26
C PRO A 106 -7.85 14.06 -24.72
N SER A 107 -8.17 15.03 -23.88
CA SER A 107 -9.54 15.21 -23.40
C SER A 107 -10.46 15.57 -24.57
N THR A 108 -11.63 14.96 -24.61
CA THR A 108 -12.69 15.33 -25.55
C THR A 108 -13.57 16.47 -25.04
N ASP A 109 -13.33 16.92 -23.82
CA ASP A 109 -14.05 18.02 -23.20
C ASP A 109 -13.44 19.36 -23.67
N SER A 110 -14.21 20.10 -24.44
CA SER A 110 -13.81 21.39 -24.99
C SER A 110 -13.53 22.47 -23.93
N THR A 111 -14.07 22.31 -22.73
CA THR A 111 -13.85 23.23 -21.60
C THR A 111 -12.51 22.99 -20.91
N ARG A 112 -11.86 21.86 -21.18
CA ARG A 112 -10.57 21.43 -20.61
C ARG A 112 -9.49 21.28 -21.68
N SER A 113 -9.36 22.31 -22.52
CA SER A 113 -8.33 22.32 -23.59
C SER A 113 -6.94 22.04 -23.01
N GLY A 114 -6.23 21.08 -23.61
CA GLY A 114 -4.89 20.66 -23.18
C GLY A 114 -4.84 19.66 -22.01
N ALA A 115 -5.98 19.27 -21.44
CA ALA A 115 -6.01 18.22 -20.43
C ALA A 115 -5.93 16.83 -21.06
N ASN A 116 -5.37 15.87 -20.33
CA ASN A 116 -5.40 14.46 -20.70
C ASN A 116 -6.59 13.76 -20.03
N ARG A 117 -7.19 12.83 -20.77
CA ARG A 117 -8.19 11.88 -20.24
C ARG A 117 -7.47 10.60 -19.84
N VAL A 118 -7.77 10.11 -18.64
CA VAL A 118 -7.30 8.84 -18.12
C VAL A 118 -8.49 7.94 -17.85
N THR A 119 -8.51 6.76 -18.44
CA THR A 119 -9.60 5.78 -18.31
C THR A 119 -9.01 4.42 -17.94
N VAL A 120 -9.37 3.88 -16.78
CA VAL A 120 -9.05 2.51 -16.41
C VAL A 120 -9.97 1.56 -17.18
N LEU A 121 -9.40 0.67 -17.99
CA LEU A 121 -10.12 -0.26 -18.85
C LEU A 121 -10.32 -1.61 -18.17
N ASP A 122 -9.26 -2.14 -17.52
CA ASP A 122 -9.26 -3.46 -16.90
C ASP A 122 -8.18 -3.55 -15.84
N ALA A 123 -8.29 -4.54 -14.92
CA ALA A 123 -7.29 -4.81 -13.92
C ALA A 123 -7.26 -6.28 -13.50
N ALA A 124 -6.05 -6.77 -13.25
CA ALA A 124 -5.80 -8.07 -12.62
C ALA A 124 -4.92 -7.87 -11.39
N TRP A 125 -5.10 -8.72 -10.39
CA TRP A 125 -4.34 -8.64 -9.14
C TRP A 125 -4.19 -9.99 -8.46
N ASP A 126 -3.17 -10.08 -7.61
CA ASP A 126 -3.00 -11.17 -6.65
C ASP A 126 -2.67 -10.58 -5.27
N ARG A 127 -3.53 -10.84 -4.27
CA ARG A 127 -3.37 -10.39 -2.88
C ARG A 127 -2.42 -11.28 -2.07
N LEU A 128 -2.03 -12.43 -2.61
CA LEU A 128 -1.11 -13.38 -1.98
C LEU A 128 0.30 -13.31 -2.58
N ALA A 129 0.48 -12.52 -3.63
CA ALA A 129 1.78 -12.22 -4.21
C ALA A 129 2.33 -10.88 -3.66
N GLY A 130 3.62 -10.69 -3.81
CA GLY A 130 4.29 -9.45 -3.38
C GLY A 130 5.45 -9.70 -2.43
N GLY A 131 6.07 -8.61 -1.95
CA GLY A 131 7.29 -8.69 -1.16
C GLY A 131 7.14 -9.44 0.17
N LEU A 132 5.98 -9.33 0.83
CA LEU A 132 5.70 -10.05 2.07
C LEU A 132 5.59 -11.56 1.83
N ALA A 133 4.98 -11.99 0.73
CA ALA A 133 4.90 -13.41 0.39
C ALA A 133 6.31 -14.02 0.21
N MET A 134 7.20 -13.28 -0.44
CA MET A 134 8.61 -13.68 -0.57
C MET A 134 9.30 -13.76 0.81
N ASP A 135 9.06 -12.78 1.69
CA ASP A 135 9.61 -12.80 3.06
C ASP A 135 9.14 -14.02 3.84
N LEU A 136 7.85 -14.39 3.70
CA LEU A 136 7.29 -15.56 4.38
C LEU A 136 7.92 -16.87 3.88
N VAL A 137 8.15 -17.00 2.57
CA VAL A 137 8.85 -18.18 2.00
C VAL A 137 10.28 -18.28 2.57
N VAL A 138 11.04 -17.18 2.55
CA VAL A 138 12.40 -17.17 3.08
C VAL A 138 12.41 -17.46 4.59
N ARG A 139 11.48 -16.86 5.35
CA ARG A 139 11.31 -17.17 6.79
C ARG A 139 11.08 -18.65 7.02
N ASP A 140 10.21 -19.27 6.25
CA ASP A 140 9.86 -20.68 6.43
C ASP A 140 11.02 -21.61 6.05
N MET A 141 11.79 -21.27 5.01
CA MET A 141 13.04 -21.96 4.68
C MET A 141 14.05 -21.87 5.81
N MET A 142 14.20 -20.71 6.44
CA MET A 142 15.10 -20.52 7.60
C MET A 142 14.61 -21.31 8.81
N ALA A 143 13.31 -21.35 9.08
CA ALA A 143 12.72 -22.14 10.15
C ALA A 143 12.96 -23.64 9.94
N ASP A 144 12.77 -24.15 8.74
CA ASP A 144 13.04 -25.56 8.40
C ASP A 144 14.53 -25.90 8.57
N ALA A 145 15.43 -25.01 8.15
CA ALA A 145 16.86 -25.20 8.32
C ALA A 145 17.26 -25.24 9.81
N PHE A 146 16.66 -24.37 10.63
CA PHE A 146 16.89 -24.35 12.07
C PHE A 146 16.40 -25.62 12.75
N ASP A 147 15.16 -26.04 12.50
CA ASP A 147 14.57 -27.25 13.08
C ASP A 147 15.36 -28.50 12.66
N LYS A 148 15.85 -28.56 11.42
CA LYS A 148 16.70 -29.65 10.93
C LYS A 148 18.05 -29.71 11.65
N ALA A 149 18.64 -28.55 11.97
CA ALA A 149 19.91 -28.46 12.67
C ALA A 149 19.78 -28.77 14.18
N ASN A 150 18.58 -28.63 14.76
CA ASN A 150 18.32 -28.79 16.20
C ASN A 150 17.16 -29.78 16.45
N PRO A 151 17.29 -31.04 16.06
CA PRO A 151 16.19 -32.02 16.10
C PRO A 151 15.73 -32.42 17.52
N SER A 152 16.50 -32.09 18.54
CA SER A 152 16.16 -32.33 19.95
C SER A 152 15.40 -31.16 20.60
N GLU A 153 15.36 -30.00 19.95
CA GLU A 153 14.64 -28.80 20.40
C GLU A 153 13.19 -28.79 19.89
N PRO A 154 12.27 -28.13 20.60
CA PRO A 154 10.95 -27.84 20.04
C PRO A 154 11.06 -27.04 18.75
N SER A 155 10.15 -27.28 17.79
CA SER A 155 10.16 -26.52 16.53
C SER A 155 10.11 -25.00 16.81
N VAL A 156 10.99 -24.25 16.14
CA VAL A 156 11.02 -22.78 16.22
C VAL A 156 9.68 -22.13 15.86
N ARG A 157 8.85 -22.82 15.09
CA ARG A 157 7.49 -22.36 14.72
C ARG A 157 6.56 -22.22 15.93
N GLN A 158 6.84 -22.88 17.05
CA GLN A 158 6.06 -22.77 18.28
C GLN A 158 6.40 -21.48 19.06
N ASN A 159 7.53 -20.84 18.75
CA ASN A 159 7.95 -19.59 19.38
C ASN A 159 7.62 -18.39 18.47
N ALA A 160 6.57 -17.65 18.81
CA ALA A 160 6.11 -16.49 18.03
C ALA A 160 7.17 -15.37 17.95
N ARG A 161 7.97 -15.19 19.02
CA ARG A 161 9.05 -14.20 19.05
C ARG A 161 10.19 -14.59 18.11
N ALA A 162 10.58 -15.84 18.10
CA ALA A 162 11.58 -16.38 17.19
C ALA A 162 11.11 -16.25 15.72
N MET A 163 9.87 -16.60 15.43
CA MET A 163 9.28 -16.45 14.09
C MET A 163 9.23 -14.98 13.64
N ALA A 164 8.94 -14.05 14.53
CA ALA A 164 8.99 -12.62 14.21
C ALA A 164 10.43 -12.11 13.93
N ARG A 165 11.43 -12.66 14.63
CA ARG A 165 12.86 -12.38 14.37
C ARG A 165 13.29 -12.97 13.01
N LEU A 166 12.90 -14.20 12.72
CA LEU A 166 13.12 -14.85 11.42
C LEU A 166 12.51 -14.04 10.27
N LEU A 167 11.29 -13.52 10.44
CA LEU A 167 10.65 -12.71 9.41
C LEU A 167 11.41 -11.41 9.12
N ARG A 168 11.90 -10.73 10.16
CA ARG A 168 12.73 -9.52 9.99
C ARG A 168 14.03 -9.81 9.25
N GLU A 169 14.67 -10.93 9.58
CA GLU A 169 15.90 -11.32 8.91
C GLU A 169 15.64 -11.80 7.47
N ALA A 170 14.55 -12.52 7.23
CA ALA A 170 14.10 -12.91 5.89
C ALA A 170 13.92 -11.69 4.97
N ASN A 171 13.34 -10.61 5.48
CA ASN A 171 13.20 -9.37 4.71
C ASN A 171 14.56 -8.78 4.31
N LYS A 172 15.55 -8.75 5.22
CA LYS A 172 16.92 -8.29 4.90
C LYS A 172 17.57 -9.20 3.85
N ILE A 173 17.46 -10.51 4.03
CA ILE A 173 18.03 -11.50 3.10
C ILE A 173 17.41 -11.33 1.71
N LYS A 174 16.09 -11.15 1.60
CA LYS A 174 15.43 -10.86 0.33
C LYS A 174 16.05 -9.65 -0.38
N HIS A 175 16.32 -8.57 0.36
CA HIS A 175 16.98 -7.39 -0.22
C HIS A 175 18.41 -7.70 -0.70
N VAL A 176 19.18 -8.44 0.07
CA VAL A 176 20.54 -8.86 -0.33
C VAL A 176 20.50 -9.73 -1.58
N LEU A 177 19.57 -10.70 -1.64
CA LEU A 177 19.42 -11.61 -2.77
C LEU A 177 18.92 -10.91 -4.06
N SER A 178 18.36 -9.71 -3.95
CA SER A 178 17.98 -8.91 -5.14
C SER A 178 19.20 -8.44 -5.94
N ALA A 179 20.38 -8.35 -5.31
CA ALA A 179 21.63 -7.89 -5.93
C ALA A 179 22.74 -8.94 -5.91
N ASN A 180 22.60 -10.00 -5.10
CA ASN A 180 23.64 -11.01 -4.90
C ASN A 180 23.09 -12.42 -5.13
N PRO A 181 23.92 -13.35 -5.66
CA PRO A 181 23.50 -14.73 -5.92
C PRO A 181 23.31 -15.56 -4.64
N ALA A 182 23.86 -15.11 -3.50
CA ALA A 182 23.77 -15.79 -2.20
C ALA A 182 23.74 -14.78 -1.07
N ALA A 183 23.09 -15.17 0.03
CA ALA A 183 23.08 -14.43 1.28
C ALA A 183 23.19 -15.41 2.45
N SER A 184 23.83 -14.99 3.54
CA SER A 184 23.89 -15.75 4.80
C SER A 184 23.10 -15.06 5.88
N ALA A 185 22.40 -15.85 6.69
CA ALA A 185 21.71 -15.38 7.89
C ALA A 185 22.47 -15.83 9.13
N SER A 186 22.57 -14.93 10.12
CA SER A 186 23.01 -15.27 11.45
C SER A 186 22.06 -14.65 12.47
N ILE A 187 21.42 -15.48 13.28
CA ILE A 187 20.50 -15.02 14.32
C ILE A 187 20.96 -15.65 15.63
N GLU A 188 21.51 -14.82 16.51
CA GLU A 188 21.95 -15.26 17.83
C GLU A 188 20.75 -15.58 18.73
N SER A 189 20.87 -16.61 19.58
CA SER A 189 19.90 -16.96 20.63
C SER A 189 18.45 -17.07 20.11
N LEU A 190 18.24 -17.78 18.99
CA LEU A 190 16.91 -17.87 18.38
C LEU A 190 15.93 -18.71 19.23
N ALA A 191 16.43 -19.73 19.93
CA ALA A 191 15.61 -20.67 20.71
C ALA A 191 15.58 -20.37 22.22
N ASN A 192 16.41 -19.48 22.72
CA ASN A 192 16.67 -19.31 24.16
C ASN A 192 16.04 -18.04 24.77
N ASP A 193 14.91 -17.59 24.23
CA ASP A 193 14.15 -16.44 24.76
C ASP A 193 12.73 -16.82 25.19
#